data_563b1f7cb1fd086c9f8b1350a122b176
#
_entry.id   563b1f7cb1fd086c9f8b1350a122b176
#
_cell.length_a   1.000
_cell.length_b   1.000
_cell.length_c   1.000
_cell.angle_alpha   90.00
_cell.angle_beta   90.00
_cell.angle_gamma   90.00
#
_symmetry.space_group_name_H-M   'P 1'
#
loop_
_entity.id
_entity.type
_entity.pdbx_description
1 polymer ?
#
loop_
_entity_poly.entity_id
_entity_poly.type
_entity_poly.pdbx_seq_one_letter_code
_entity_poly.pdbx_strand_id
1 'polypeptide(L)'
;MIIIGLAGGIGSGKSTTAAYLRSLDIPVFNAAGAAKGVAVAKGNASLQKIAELLGPESILPNGELNRPWVAEKVFHDRELLQQFEAILREQVWSDVQAFLAVQKRNGAKVVFLDLPLMIEQGWHTIADSVWLIATPKELRIQRAIQRDTNLPPETVIQRINNQLPLSELRKYAQVVIDNSGDFEHTKVQLLEQLRKVELGL
;
A
#
# COMPACT_ATOMS: atom_id res chain seq x y z
N MET A 1 -1.98 19.32 9.47
CA MET A 1 -1.57 18.41 8.38
C MET A 1 -2.67 17.38 8.22
N ILE A 2 -3.23 17.27 7.04
CA ILE A 2 -4.30 16.32 6.70
C ILE A 2 -3.66 15.03 6.17
N ILE A 3 -4.09 13.89 6.69
CA ILE A 3 -3.60 12.58 6.31
C ILE A 3 -4.64 11.91 5.41
N ILE A 4 -4.29 11.64 4.17
CA ILE A 4 -5.19 11.00 3.19
C ILE A 4 -4.70 9.58 2.90
N GLY A 5 -5.56 8.59 3.11
CA GLY A 5 -5.29 7.20 2.75
C GLY A 5 -5.67 6.93 1.30
N LEU A 6 -4.75 6.36 0.50
CA LEU A 6 -5.06 5.87 -0.85
C LEU A 6 -5.55 4.43 -0.79
N ALA A 7 -6.82 4.21 -1.12
CA ALA A 7 -7.42 2.89 -1.28
C ALA A 7 -7.56 2.51 -2.75
N GLY A 8 -7.62 1.22 -3.02
CA GLY A 8 -7.81 0.68 -4.36
C GLY A 8 -7.11 -0.65 -4.53
N GLY A 9 -7.75 -1.56 -5.23
CA GLY A 9 -7.24 -2.92 -5.43
C GLY A 9 -6.14 -3.03 -6.49
N ILE A 10 -5.64 -4.23 -6.68
CA ILE A 10 -4.68 -4.58 -7.75
C ILE A 10 -5.26 -4.13 -9.09
N GLY A 11 -4.45 -3.46 -9.90
CA GLY A 11 -4.85 -2.95 -11.23
C GLY A 11 -5.72 -1.69 -11.23
N SER A 12 -6.02 -1.08 -10.06
CA SER A 12 -6.83 0.15 -9.99
C SER A 12 -6.11 1.41 -10.47
N GLY A 13 -4.78 1.41 -10.57
CA GLY A 13 -3.99 2.60 -10.89
C GLY A 13 -3.51 3.39 -9.66
N LYS A 14 -3.66 2.85 -8.46
CA LYS A 14 -3.25 3.49 -7.20
C LYS A 14 -1.76 3.94 -7.22
N SER A 15 -0.86 3.09 -7.71
CA SER A 15 0.58 3.41 -7.80
C SER A 15 0.87 4.53 -8.80
N THR A 16 0.14 4.61 -9.92
CA THR A 16 0.23 5.70 -10.89
C THR A 16 -0.26 7.01 -10.28
N THR A 17 -1.39 6.96 -9.55
CA THR A 17 -1.90 8.09 -8.78
C THR A 17 -0.89 8.57 -7.74
N ALA A 18 -0.29 7.65 -6.98
CA ALA A 18 0.75 7.99 -5.99
C ALA A 18 1.99 8.64 -6.65
N ALA A 19 2.40 8.16 -7.82
CA ALA A 19 3.50 8.77 -8.58
C ALA A 19 3.15 10.18 -9.06
N TYR A 20 1.92 10.39 -9.54
CA TYR A 20 1.45 11.71 -9.96
C TYR A 20 1.40 12.70 -8.78
N LEU A 21 0.88 12.30 -7.63
CA LEU A 21 0.86 13.14 -6.43
C LEU A 21 2.28 13.57 -6.02
N ARG A 22 3.27 12.66 -6.09
CA ARG A 22 4.68 13.02 -5.85
C ARG A 22 5.23 14.02 -6.87
N SER A 23 4.81 13.96 -8.15
CA SER A 23 5.23 14.93 -9.16
C SER A 23 4.67 16.33 -8.94
N LEU A 24 3.69 16.47 -8.04
CA LEU A 24 3.14 17.73 -7.54
C LEU A 24 3.78 18.17 -6.21
N ASP A 25 4.93 17.57 -5.83
CA ASP A 25 5.62 17.80 -4.55
C ASP A 25 4.78 17.48 -3.31
N ILE A 26 3.72 16.68 -3.46
CA ILE A 26 2.90 16.21 -2.34
C ILE A 26 3.56 14.98 -1.73
N PRO A 27 3.83 14.98 -0.41
CA PRO A 27 4.44 13.84 0.25
C PRO A 27 3.52 12.60 0.21
N VAL A 28 4.05 11.49 -0.30
CA VAL A 28 3.35 10.19 -0.36
C VAL A 28 4.22 9.11 0.26
N PHE A 29 3.77 8.57 1.38
CA PHE A 29 4.34 7.34 1.95
C PHE A 29 3.92 6.13 1.12
N ASN A 30 4.86 5.27 0.75
CA ASN A 30 4.57 4.04 0.01
C ASN A 30 5.11 2.82 0.76
N ALA A 31 4.22 2.10 1.44
CA ALA A 31 4.60 0.90 2.18
C ALA A 31 5.02 -0.27 1.28
N ALA A 32 4.54 -0.36 0.03
CA ALA A 32 4.99 -1.41 -0.88
C ALA A 32 6.46 -1.23 -1.27
N GLY A 33 6.92 0.02 -1.39
CA GLY A 33 8.34 0.37 -1.50
C GLY A 33 9.09 0.14 -0.19
N ALA A 34 8.49 0.54 0.94
CA ALA A 34 9.03 0.33 2.28
C ALA A 34 9.10 -1.17 2.63
N ALA A 35 8.03 -1.94 2.41
CA ALA A 35 8.02 -3.39 2.66
C ALA A 35 8.95 -4.19 1.73
N LYS A 36 9.24 -3.69 0.51
CA LYS A 36 10.25 -4.27 -0.37
C LYS A 36 11.69 -3.88 -0.01
N GLY A 37 11.88 -2.77 0.68
CA GLY A 37 13.20 -2.22 0.95
C GLY A 37 13.53 -1.99 2.42
N VAL A 38 12.65 -1.39 3.20
CA VAL A 38 12.96 -0.90 4.56
C VAL A 38 12.63 -1.92 5.65
N ALA A 39 11.44 -2.53 5.61
CA ALA A 39 11.05 -3.54 6.62
C ALA A 39 11.95 -4.79 6.61
N VAL A 40 12.74 -4.94 5.57
CA VAL A 40 13.66 -6.07 5.36
C VAL A 40 15.04 -5.60 4.92
N ALA A 41 15.36 -4.32 5.14
CA ALA A 41 16.69 -3.78 4.90
C ALA A 41 17.65 -4.26 6.00
N LYS A 42 18.87 -4.51 5.60
CA LYS A 42 19.97 -4.89 6.49
C LYS A 42 20.02 -3.95 7.72
N GLY A 43 20.00 -4.53 8.91
CA GLY A 43 20.06 -3.79 10.19
C GLY A 43 18.71 -3.32 10.73
N ASN A 44 17.60 -3.63 10.06
CA ASN A 44 16.27 -3.30 10.57
C ASN A 44 15.90 -4.23 11.75
N ALA A 45 15.30 -3.67 12.81
CA ALA A 45 14.90 -4.42 13.99
C ALA A 45 13.86 -5.53 13.69
N SER A 46 13.05 -5.39 12.63
CA SER A 46 12.11 -6.41 12.22
C SER A 46 12.80 -7.69 11.73
N LEU A 47 14.01 -7.60 11.14
CA LEU A 47 14.77 -8.78 10.72
C LEU A 47 15.21 -9.64 11.91
N GLN A 48 15.58 -8.99 13.02
CA GLN A 48 15.91 -9.72 14.24
C GLN A 48 14.68 -10.47 14.78
N LYS A 49 13.52 -9.79 14.87
CA LYS A 49 12.25 -10.42 15.28
C LYS A 49 11.84 -11.57 14.36
N ILE A 50 12.06 -11.42 13.05
CA ILE A 50 11.80 -12.48 12.07
C ILE A 50 12.74 -13.66 12.28
N ALA A 51 14.02 -13.43 12.52
CA ALA A 51 15.00 -14.48 12.79
C ALA A 51 14.69 -15.21 14.12
N GLU A 52 14.24 -14.51 15.14
CA GLU A 52 13.78 -15.11 16.41
C GLU A 52 12.54 -15.98 16.21
N LEU A 53 11.60 -15.55 15.34
CA LEU A 53 10.36 -16.27 15.04
C LEU A 53 10.58 -17.50 14.14
N LEU A 54 11.36 -17.33 13.05
CA LEU A 54 11.44 -18.33 11.97
C LEU A 54 12.74 -19.12 11.97
N GLY A 55 13.77 -18.64 12.66
CA GLY A 55 15.13 -19.20 12.63
C GLY A 55 16.10 -18.37 11.81
N PRO A 56 17.43 -18.59 12.01
CA PRO A 56 18.48 -17.82 11.36
C PRO A 56 18.50 -17.96 9.83
N GLU A 57 17.98 -19.05 9.28
CA GLU A 57 17.87 -19.29 7.83
C GLU A 57 16.96 -18.30 7.12
N SER A 58 16.11 -17.59 7.87
CA SER A 58 15.26 -16.50 7.38
C SER A 58 16.09 -15.30 6.91
N ILE A 59 17.36 -15.20 7.29
CA ILE A 59 18.26 -14.12 6.93
C ILE A 59 19.42 -14.67 6.07
N LEU A 60 19.65 -14.04 4.93
CA LEU A 60 20.76 -14.37 4.05
C LEU A 60 22.12 -13.91 4.64
N PRO A 61 23.26 -14.49 4.21
CA PRO A 61 24.58 -14.06 4.68
C PRO A 61 24.90 -12.57 4.46
N ASN A 62 24.27 -11.94 3.48
CA ASN A 62 24.38 -10.50 3.23
C ASN A 62 23.53 -9.64 4.18
N GLY A 63 22.76 -10.27 5.10
CA GLY A 63 21.90 -9.62 6.07
C GLY A 63 20.52 -9.20 5.56
N GLU A 64 20.12 -9.69 4.40
CA GLU A 64 18.78 -9.47 3.83
C GLU A 64 17.82 -10.62 4.16
N LEU A 65 16.50 -10.35 4.08
CA LEU A 65 15.48 -11.38 4.26
C LEU A 65 15.57 -12.44 3.15
N ASN A 66 15.63 -13.70 3.52
CA ASN A 66 15.53 -14.86 2.62
C ASN A 66 14.04 -15.06 2.23
N ARG A 67 13.54 -14.21 1.32
CA ARG A 67 12.12 -14.18 0.93
C ARG A 67 11.57 -15.51 0.43
N PRO A 68 12.26 -16.28 -0.43
CA PRO A 68 11.75 -17.57 -0.89
C PRO A 68 11.58 -18.56 0.27
N TRP A 69 12.59 -18.68 1.13
CA TRP A 69 12.57 -19.56 2.28
C TRP A 69 11.48 -19.18 3.29
N VAL A 70 11.37 -17.88 3.61
CA VAL A 70 10.33 -17.36 4.51
C VAL A 70 8.94 -17.64 3.94
N ALA A 71 8.72 -17.37 2.65
CA ALA A 71 7.44 -17.61 2.00
C ALA A 71 7.04 -19.09 2.09
N GLU A 72 7.97 -20.03 1.82
CA GLU A 72 7.73 -21.46 1.94
C GLU A 72 7.38 -21.85 3.39
N LYS A 73 8.13 -21.31 4.35
CA LYS A 73 7.97 -21.62 5.77
C LYS A 73 6.61 -21.19 6.32
N VAL A 74 6.16 -19.97 6.00
CA VAL A 74 4.92 -19.40 6.55
C VAL A 74 3.67 -19.79 5.77
N PHE A 75 3.81 -20.22 4.49
CA PHE A 75 2.65 -20.50 3.63
C PHE A 75 1.80 -21.67 4.13
N HIS A 76 2.41 -22.64 4.79
CA HIS A 76 1.76 -23.86 5.27
C HIS A 76 1.33 -23.79 6.74
N ASP A 77 1.65 -22.71 7.45
CA ASP A 77 1.32 -22.51 8.87
C ASP A 77 0.63 -21.16 9.05
N ARG A 78 -0.68 -21.19 9.27
CA ARG A 78 -1.51 -20.00 9.41
C ARG A 78 -1.15 -19.16 10.64
N GLU A 79 -0.78 -19.79 11.74
CA GLU A 79 -0.41 -19.09 12.97
C GLU A 79 0.94 -18.39 12.79
N LEU A 80 1.90 -19.09 12.21
CA LEU A 80 3.21 -18.54 11.89
C LEU A 80 3.14 -17.38 10.89
N LEU A 81 2.27 -17.50 9.87
CA LEU A 81 1.98 -16.42 8.93
C LEU A 81 1.44 -15.18 9.65
N GLN A 82 0.48 -15.35 10.57
CA GLN A 82 -0.10 -14.24 11.32
C GLN A 82 0.93 -13.54 12.20
N GLN A 83 1.82 -14.28 12.86
CA GLN A 83 2.90 -13.73 13.68
C GLN A 83 3.91 -12.96 12.80
N PHE A 84 4.29 -13.52 11.67
CA PHE A 84 5.16 -12.85 10.68
C PHE A 84 4.53 -11.56 10.15
N GLU A 85 3.25 -11.59 9.76
CA GLU A 85 2.53 -10.40 9.32
C GLU A 85 2.41 -9.33 10.41
N ALA A 86 2.27 -9.74 11.69
CA ALA A 86 2.24 -8.81 12.81
C ALA A 86 3.57 -8.04 12.96
N ILE A 87 4.71 -8.73 12.81
CA ILE A 87 6.04 -8.09 12.83
C ILE A 87 6.16 -7.06 11.69
N LEU A 88 5.74 -7.43 10.48
CA LEU A 88 5.77 -6.52 9.34
C LEU A 88 4.85 -5.31 9.54
N ARG A 89 3.66 -5.53 10.12
CA ARG A 89 2.69 -4.47 10.41
C ARG A 89 3.25 -3.47 11.42
N GLU A 90 3.87 -3.94 12.49
CA GLU A 90 4.51 -3.08 13.49
C GLU A 90 5.60 -2.21 12.86
N GLN A 91 6.42 -2.77 11.98
CA GLN A 91 7.44 -2.02 11.27
C GLN A 91 6.83 -0.97 10.34
N VAL A 92 5.84 -1.33 9.54
CA VAL A 92 5.13 -0.38 8.67
C VAL A 92 4.53 0.77 9.49
N TRP A 93 3.96 0.47 10.66
CA TRP A 93 3.43 1.50 11.55
C TRP A 93 4.51 2.45 12.05
N SER A 94 5.66 1.92 12.48
CA SER A 94 6.81 2.73 12.90
C SER A 94 7.29 3.65 11.77
N ASP A 95 7.40 3.12 10.55
CA ASP A 95 7.83 3.89 9.37
C ASP A 95 6.83 4.99 9.00
N VAL A 96 5.52 4.70 9.09
CA VAL A 96 4.46 5.71 8.89
C VAL A 96 4.58 6.83 9.92
N GLN A 97 4.74 6.51 11.21
CA GLN A 97 4.88 7.52 12.25
C GLN A 97 6.12 8.38 12.04
N ALA A 98 7.26 7.79 11.68
CA ALA A 98 8.49 8.52 11.37
C ALA A 98 8.27 9.46 10.16
N PHE A 99 7.64 8.97 9.10
CA PHE A 99 7.29 9.78 7.92
C PHE A 99 6.40 10.97 8.31
N LEU A 100 5.31 10.73 9.03
CA LEU A 100 4.37 11.77 9.45
C LEU A 100 5.06 12.83 10.32
N ALA A 101 5.95 12.42 11.25
CA ALA A 101 6.71 13.34 12.07
C ALA A 101 7.65 14.24 11.25
N VAL A 102 8.30 13.69 10.23
CA VAL A 102 9.15 14.45 9.29
C VAL A 102 8.30 15.44 8.50
N GLN A 103 7.20 14.98 7.91
CA GLN A 103 6.35 15.87 7.09
C GLN A 103 5.71 16.99 7.91
N LYS A 104 5.31 16.71 9.15
CA LYS A 104 4.80 17.72 10.06
C LYS A 104 5.85 18.81 10.37
N ARG A 105 7.12 18.43 10.60
CA ARG A 105 8.24 19.38 10.81
C ARG A 105 8.53 20.20 9.56
N ASN A 106 8.37 19.62 8.38
CA ASN A 106 8.54 20.31 7.11
C ASN A 106 7.36 21.23 6.73
N GLY A 107 6.32 21.31 7.59
CA GLY A 107 5.15 22.17 7.35
C GLY A 107 4.19 21.64 6.27
N ALA A 108 4.24 20.34 5.94
CA ALA A 108 3.32 19.75 4.97
C ALA A 108 1.87 19.94 5.42
N LYS A 109 1.03 20.46 4.51
CA LYS A 109 -0.40 20.64 4.77
C LYS A 109 -1.19 19.35 4.55
N VAL A 110 -0.80 18.58 3.55
CA VAL A 110 -1.43 17.32 3.16
C VAL A 110 -0.35 16.26 2.94
N VAL A 111 -0.63 15.03 3.34
CA VAL A 111 0.20 13.86 3.05
C VAL A 111 -0.68 12.69 2.64
N PHE A 112 -0.15 11.82 1.78
CA PHE A 112 -0.84 10.61 1.38
C PHE A 112 -0.16 9.37 1.95
N LEU A 113 -0.96 8.36 2.31
CA LEU A 113 -0.49 7.04 2.72
C LEU A 113 -0.94 6.01 1.68
N ASP A 114 0.01 5.48 0.91
CA ASP A 114 -0.20 4.35 0.00
C ASP A 114 0.18 3.05 0.71
N LEU A 115 -0.77 2.52 1.49
CA LEU A 115 -0.62 1.28 2.24
C LEU A 115 -1.33 0.12 1.52
N PRO A 116 -0.71 -1.08 1.44
CA PRO A 116 -1.38 -2.24 0.89
C PRO A 116 -2.61 -2.61 1.69
N LEU A 117 -3.68 -3.01 1.00
CA LEU A 117 -4.92 -3.44 1.64
C LEU A 117 -5.37 -2.45 2.73
N MET A 118 -5.35 -1.15 2.39
CA MET A 118 -5.58 -0.05 3.33
C MET A 118 -6.81 -0.25 4.21
N ILE A 119 -7.91 -0.72 3.63
CA ILE A 119 -9.18 -0.94 4.31
C ILE A 119 -9.19 -2.31 4.99
N GLU A 120 -8.80 -3.36 4.27
CA GLU A 120 -8.78 -4.74 4.75
C GLU A 120 -7.89 -4.93 5.97
N GLN A 121 -6.80 -4.18 6.05
CA GLN A 121 -5.85 -4.19 7.16
C GLN A 121 -6.17 -3.17 8.26
N GLY A 122 -7.26 -2.40 8.12
CA GLY A 122 -7.67 -1.41 9.11
C GLY A 122 -6.86 -0.11 9.13
N TRP A 123 -5.96 0.10 8.16
CA TRP A 123 -5.13 1.30 8.08
C TRP A 123 -5.92 2.59 7.82
N HIS A 124 -7.16 2.47 7.30
CA HIS A 124 -8.04 3.62 7.06
C HIS A 124 -8.33 4.42 8.33
N THR A 125 -8.21 3.81 9.53
CA THR A 125 -8.48 4.47 10.82
C THR A 125 -7.44 5.53 11.20
N ILE A 126 -6.27 5.54 10.55
CA ILE A 126 -5.23 6.55 10.81
C ILE A 126 -5.28 7.73 9.83
N ALA A 127 -6.15 7.68 8.84
CA ALA A 127 -6.35 8.73 7.85
C ALA A 127 -7.53 9.62 8.23
N ASP A 128 -7.39 10.93 7.99
CA ASP A 128 -8.49 11.89 8.13
C ASP A 128 -9.52 11.73 7.00
N SER A 129 -9.07 11.23 5.84
CA SER A 129 -9.91 10.94 4.67
C SER A 129 -9.33 9.77 3.87
N VAL A 130 -10.22 8.95 3.31
CA VAL A 130 -9.82 7.86 2.40
C VAL A 130 -10.25 8.20 0.98
N TRP A 131 -9.28 8.22 0.06
CA TRP A 131 -9.52 8.42 -1.37
C TRP A 131 -9.40 7.07 -2.09
N LEU A 132 -10.51 6.63 -2.67
CA LEU A 132 -10.61 5.37 -3.38
C LEU A 132 -10.39 5.58 -4.88
N ILE A 133 -9.33 4.97 -5.40
CA ILE A 133 -9.10 4.89 -6.85
C ILE A 133 -9.96 3.74 -7.40
N ALA A 134 -11.07 4.13 -8.02
CA ALA A 134 -12.10 3.22 -8.50
C ALA A 134 -11.84 2.81 -9.95
N THR A 135 -11.85 1.52 -10.20
CA THR A 135 -11.73 0.92 -11.55
C THR A 135 -12.54 -0.36 -11.59
N PRO A 136 -13.36 -0.60 -12.62
CA PRO A 136 -14.10 -1.84 -12.80
C PRO A 136 -13.21 -3.07 -12.74
N LYS A 137 -13.74 -4.17 -12.23
CA LYS A 137 -12.98 -5.41 -11.99
C LYS A 137 -12.33 -5.95 -13.26
N GLU A 138 -13.05 -5.96 -14.35
CA GLU A 138 -12.61 -6.47 -15.66
C GLU A 138 -11.38 -5.70 -16.16
N LEU A 139 -11.42 -4.37 -16.04
CA LEU A 139 -10.31 -3.50 -16.43
C LEU A 139 -9.11 -3.65 -15.49
N ARG A 140 -9.36 -3.86 -14.19
CA ARG A 140 -8.30 -4.16 -13.21
C ARG A 140 -7.57 -5.45 -13.56
N ILE A 141 -8.32 -6.51 -13.90
CA ILE A 141 -7.77 -7.81 -14.32
C ILE A 141 -6.91 -7.61 -15.57
N GLN A 142 -7.44 -6.95 -16.60
CA GLN A 142 -6.71 -6.69 -17.85
C GLN A 142 -5.40 -5.94 -17.59
N ARG A 143 -5.43 -4.84 -16.83
CA ARG A 143 -4.24 -4.05 -16.50
C ARG A 143 -3.22 -4.83 -15.68
N ALA A 144 -3.69 -5.64 -14.73
CA ALA A 144 -2.80 -6.44 -13.88
C ALA A 144 -2.12 -7.58 -14.66
N ILE A 145 -2.82 -8.27 -15.55
CA ILE A 145 -2.23 -9.30 -16.41
C ILE A 145 -1.18 -8.70 -17.36
N GLN A 146 -1.47 -7.52 -17.94
CA GLN A 146 -0.50 -6.84 -18.81
C GLN A 146 0.77 -6.39 -18.09
N ARG A 147 0.65 -6.03 -16.80
CA ARG A 147 1.77 -5.61 -15.96
C ARG A 147 2.59 -6.78 -15.43
N ASP A 148 1.93 -7.82 -14.95
CA ASP A 148 2.53 -8.92 -14.19
C ASP A 148 2.79 -10.13 -15.09
N THR A 149 3.53 -9.93 -16.18
CA THR A 149 3.80 -10.93 -17.24
C THR A 149 4.52 -12.20 -16.74
N ASN A 150 5.13 -12.15 -15.55
CA ASN A 150 5.81 -13.30 -14.93
C ASN A 150 4.85 -14.21 -14.13
N LEU A 151 3.56 -13.86 -14.06
CA LEU A 151 2.55 -14.64 -13.34
C LEU A 151 1.51 -15.20 -14.31
N PRO A 152 1.05 -16.43 -14.09
CA PRO A 152 -0.10 -16.96 -14.82
C PRO A 152 -1.34 -16.06 -14.62
N PRO A 153 -2.14 -15.80 -15.67
CA PRO A 153 -3.34 -14.97 -15.57
C PRO A 153 -4.29 -15.40 -14.45
N GLU A 154 -4.44 -16.70 -14.23
CA GLU A 154 -5.28 -17.28 -13.19
C GLU A 154 -4.82 -16.84 -11.78
N THR A 155 -3.53 -16.78 -11.55
CA THR A 155 -2.94 -16.30 -10.29
C THR A 155 -3.26 -14.83 -10.06
N VAL A 156 -3.21 -14.01 -11.10
CA VAL A 156 -3.57 -12.58 -11.03
C VAL A 156 -5.06 -12.42 -10.70
N ILE A 157 -5.91 -13.18 -11.37
CA ILE A 157 -7.37 -13.19 -11.15
C ILE A 157 -7.70 -13.62 -9.73
N GLN A 158 -7.09 -14.69 -9.20
CA GLN A 158 -7.27 -15.15 -7.84
C GLN A 158 -6.88 -14.09 -6.82
N ARG A 159 -5.75 -13.40 -7.01
CA ARG A 159 -5.33 -12.30 -6.13
C ARG A 159 -6.34 -11.15 -6.10
N ILE A 160 -6.92 -10.81 -7.24
CA ILE A 160 -7.95 -9.77 -7.34
C ILE A 160 -9.25 -10.23 -6.66
N ASN A 161 -9.63 -11.50 -6.82
CA ASN A 161 -10.82 -12.08 -6.21
C ASN A 161 -10.73 -12.17 -4.67
N ASN A 162 -9.53 -12.28 -4.12
CA ASN A 162 -9.28 -12.31 -2.68
C ASN A 162 -9.31 -10.93 -2.03
N GLN A 163 -9.40 -9.84 -2.81
CA GLN A 163 -9.55 -8.48 -2.29
C GLN A 163 -11.04 -8.13 -2.08
N LEU A 164 -11.31 -7.17 -1.20
CA LEU A 164 -12.66 -6.63 -1.06
C LEU A 164 -13.16 -6.07 -2.41
N PRO A 165 -14.44 -6.31 -2.73
CA PRO A 165 -15.05 -5.76 -3.94
C PRO A 165 -15.14 -4.22 -3.83
N LEU A 166 -15.21 -3.55 -4.99
CA LEU A 166 -15.28 -2.09 -5.07
C LEU A 166 -16.45 -1.51 -4.26
N SER A 167 -17.58 -2.22 -4.23
CA SER A 167 -18.77 -1.82 -3.44
C SER A 167 -18.50 -1.76 -1.95
N GLU A 168 -17.68 -2.68 -1.42
CA GLU A 168 -17.29 -2.66 -0.02
C GLU A 168 -16.27 -1.55 0.26
N LEU A 169 -15.25 -1.40 -0.60
CA LEU A 169 -14.25 -0.35 -0.44
C LEU A 169 -14.88 1.06 -0.45
N ARG A 170 -15.94 1.26 -1.24
CA ARG A 170 -16.70 2.54 -1.31
C ARG A 170 -17.30 2.96 0.03
N LYS A 171 -17.64 2.02 0.90
CA LYS A 171 -18.27 2.34 2.21
C LYS A 171 -17.30 3.09 3.15
N TYR A 172 -16.01 2.97 2.92
CA TYR A 172 -14.95 3.61 3.74
C TYR A 172 -14.39 4.86 3.09
N ALA A 173 -14.75 5.17 1.84
CA ALA A 173 -14.17 6.26 1.09
C ALA A 173 -14.99 7.54 1.22
N GLN A 174 -14.36 8.65 1.59
CA GLN A 174 -14.92 10.00 1.54
C GLN A 174 -14.85 10.58 0.14
N VAL A 175 -13.82 10.17 -0.63
CA VAL A 175 -13.62 10.60 -2.02
C VAL A 175 -13.46 9.37 -2.91
N VAL A 176 -14.15 9.38 -4.05
CA VAL A 176 -13.99 8.34 -5.08
C VAL A 176 -13.49 8.99 -6.35
N ILE A 177 -12.32 8.55 -6.80
CA ILE A 177 -11.67 8.98 -8.03
C ILE A 177 -11.85 7.89 -9.08
N ASP A 178 -12.56 8.19 -10.15
CA ASP A 178 -12.73 7.25 -11.25
C ASP A 178 -11.47 7.18 -12.10
N ASN A 179 -10.93 5.96 -12.24
CA ASN A 179 -9.77 5.65 -13.09
C ASN A 179 -10.10 4.56 -14.11
N SER A 180 -11.34 4.57 -14.60
CA SER A 180 -11.79 3.63 -15.65
C SER A 180 -11.38 4.06 -17.07
N GLY A 181 -11.14 5.33 -17.27
CA GLY A 181 -10.77 5.92 -18.56
C GLY A 181 -9.30 6.30 -18.67
N ASP A 182 -9.05 7.38 -19.41
CA ASP A 182 -7.75 7.99 -19.55
C ASP A 182 -7.27 8.60 -18.22
N PHE A 183 -5.98 8.51 -17.95
CA PHE A 183 -5.38 9.03 -16.73
C PHE A 183 -5.46 10.56 -16.62
N GLU A 184 -5.56 11.29 -17.74
CA GLU A 184 -5.78 12.73 -17.72
C GLU A 184 -7.11 13.09 -17.02
N HIS A 185 -8.18 12.32 -17.24
CA HIS A 185 -9.43 12.48 -16.52
C HIS A 185 -9.26 12.24 -15.01
N THR A 186 -8.46 11.26 -14.64
CA THR A 186 -8.13 10.98 -13.24
C THR A 186 -7.36 12.13 -12.60
N LYS A 187 -6.40 12.73 -13.31
CA LYS A 187 -5.66 13.92 -12.84
C LYS A 187 -6.57 15.11 -12.54
N VAL A 188 -7.54 15.38 -13.41
CA VAL A 188 -8.51 16.47 -13.21
C VAL A 188 -9.28 16.28 -11.91
N GLN A 189 -9.80 15.07 -11.66
CA GLN A 189 -10.50 14.75 -10.42
C GLN A 189 -9.59 14.91 -9.19
N LEU A 190 -8.34 14.43 -9.28
CA LEU A 190 -7.37 14.56 -8.18
C LEU A 190 -7.10 16.02 -7.83
N LEU A 191 -6.86 16.87 -8.84
CA LEU A 191 -6.59 18.30 -8.65
C LEU A 191 -7.81 19.03 -8.08
N GLU A 192 -9.01 18.66 -8.51
CA GLU A 192 -10.25 19.23 -7.96
C GLU A 192 -10.40 18.90 -6.46
N GLN A 193 -10.18 17.65 -6.07
CA GLN A 193 -10.27 17.25 -4.67
C GLN A 193 -9.13 17.86 -3.82
N LEU A 194 -7.92 17.96 -4.36
CA LEU A 194 -6.82 18.63 -3.66
C LEU A 194 -7.13 20.09 -3.36
N ARG A 195 -7.72 20.83 -4.31
CA ARG A 195 -8.16 22.22 -4.10
C ARG A 195 -9.18 22.32 -2.96
N LYS A 196 -10.13 21.39 -2.87
CA LYS A 196 -11.12 21.38 -1.77
C LYS A 196 -10.43 21.18 -0.42
N VAL A 197 -9.49 20.25 -0.34
CA VAL A 197 -8.71 19.98 0.89
C VAL A 197 -7.89 21.22 1.28
N GLU A 198 -7.27 21.92 0.34
CA GLU A 198 -6.48 23.14 0.61
C GLU A 198 -7.37 24.30 1.10
N LEU A 199 -8.60 24.39 0.63
CA LEU A 199 -9.58 25.38 1.03
C LEU A 199 -10.33 25.03 2.33
N GLY A 200 -10.12 23.80 2.87
CA GLY A 200 -10.82 23.31 4.06
C GLY A 200 -12.30 22.96 3.82
N LEU A 201 -12.65 22.61 2.56
CA LEU A 201 -14.00 22.27 2.13
C LEU A 201 -14.26 20.76 2.11
#